data_ea952156e9084af46c832443684d5662
#
_entry.id   ea952156e9084af46c832443684d5662
#
_cell.length_a   1.000
_cell.length_b   1.000
_cell.length_c   1.000
_cell.angle_alpha   90.00
_cell.angle_beta   90.00
_cell.angle_gamma   90.00
#
_symmetry.space_group_name_H-M   'P 1'
#
loop_
_entity.id
_entity.type
_entity.pdbx_description
1 polymer ?
#
loop_
_entity_poly.entity_id
_entity_poly.type
_entity_poly.pdbx_seq_one_letter_code
_entity_poly.pdbx_strand_id
1 'polypeptide(L)'
;MLQETKSFINSGESPRLNPFFIPKIISDIPAGHISIKYGLKGPNYSAVSACASASNAIINAFNYIKLGFSDAFVTGGSEACVNELGIGGFNAMMALSTRNDDPKTASRPFDSDRDGFVLGEGAGALVIEEL
;
A
#
# COMPACT_ATOMS: atom_id res chain seq x y z
N MET A 1 12.17 -3.21 5.99
CA MET A 1 12.34 -1.81 6.42
C MET A 1 12.51 -1.68 7.92
N LEU A 2 11.48 -1.88 8.76
CA LEU A 2 11.58 -1.72 10.24
C LEU A 2 12.72 -2.52 10.87
N GLN A 3 12.90 -3.79 10.51
CA GLN A 3 13.99 -4.62 11.04
C GLN A 3 15.37 -4.09 10.65
N GLU A 4 15.55 -3.64 9.40
CA GLU A 4 16.79 -3.04 8.93
C GLU A 4 17.07 -1.71 9.65
N THR A 5 16.03 -0.90 9.89
CA THR A 5 16.14 0.35 10.64
C THR A 5 16.47 0.10 12.12
N LYS A 6 15.83 -0.88 12.76
CA LYS A 6 16.15 -1.28 14.14
C LYS A 6 17.60 -1.78 14.27
N SER A 7 18.04 -2.63 13.34
CA SER A 7 19.44 -3.11 13.30
C SER A 7 20.42 -1.97 13.11
N PHE A 8 20.07 -1.01 12.24
CA PHE A 8 20.87 0.19 12.00
C PHE A 8 21.02 1.03 13.27
N ILE A 9 19.92 1.35 13.95
CA ILE A 9 19.93 2.19 15.16
C ILE A 9 20.71 1.49 16.30
N ASN A 10 20.58 0.18 16.43
CA ASN A 10 21.14 -0.58 17.52
C ASN A 10 22.60 -1.04 17.29
N SER A 11 23.17 -0.85 16.11
CA SER A 11 24.52 -1.34 15.79
C SER A 11 25.65 -0.59 16.50
N GLY A 12 25.39 0.63 16.97
CA GLY A 12 26.39 1.44 17.72
C GLY A 12 27.65 1.84 16.93
N GLU A 13 27.85 1.28 15.74
CA GLU A 13 28.96 1.55 14.83
C GLU A 13 28.45 2.26 13.57
N SER A 14 29.35 2.63 12.65
CA SER A 14 28.98 3.24 11.36
C SER A 14 28.01 2.33 10.60
N PRO A 15 26.73 2.60 10.65
CA PRO A 15 25.73 1.63 10.19
C PRO A 15 25.72 1.58 8.66
N ARG A 16 25.77 0.38 8.12
CA ARG A 16 25.63 0.14 6.69
C ARG A 16 24.21 -0.36 6.39
N LEU A 17 23.43 0.46 5.72
CA LEU A 17 22.17 0.02 5.14
C LEU A 17 22.41 -0.82 3.89
N ASN A 18 21.47 -1.72 3.60
CA ASN A 18 21.46 -2.44 2.34
C ASN A 18 21.42 -1.44 1.17
N PRO A 19 22.26 -1.58 0.12
CA PRO A 19 22.23 -0.68 -1.05
C PRO A 19 20.85 -0.56 -1.72
N PHE A 20 20.03 -1.57 -1.58
CA PHE A 20 18.64 -1.58 -2.08
C PHE A 20 17.61 -1.05 -1.08
N PHE A 21 18.04 -0.45 0.04
CA PHE A 21 17.11 0.06 1.05
C PHE A 21 16.15 1.10 0.46
N ILE A 22 16.67 2.10 -0.24
CA ILE A 22 15.83 3.15 -0.87
C ILE A 22 14.91 2.55 -1.95
N PRO A 23 15.40 1.73 -2.91
CA PRO A 23 14.52 1.07 -3.87
C PRO A 23 13.41 0.20 -3.25
N LYS A 24 13.57 -0.26 -2.02
CA LYS A 24 12.54 -1.05 -1.34
C LYS A 24 11.45 -0.23 -0.65
N ILE A 25 11.68 1.06 -0.41
CA ILE A 25 10.77 1.90 0.39
C ILE A 25 10.04 2.97 -0.42
N ILE A 26 10.47 3.28 -1.63
CA ILE A 26 9.80 4.25 -2.49
C ILE A 26 8.45 3.69 -2.96
N SER A 27 7.43 4.54 -2.94
CA SER A 27 6.04 4.12 -3.15
C SER A 27 5.72 3.68 -4.58
N ASP A 28 6.51 4.12 -5.58
CA ASP A 28 6.33 3.79 -6.99
C ASP A 28 7.03 2.50 -7.44
N ILE A 29 7.81 1.87 -6.55
CA ILE A 29 8.59 0.67 -6.89
C ILE A 29 7.73 -0.51 -7.39
N PRO A 30 6.53 -0.81 -6.87
CA PRO A 30 5.69 -1.86 -7.41
C PRO A 30 5.30 -1.61 -8.87
N ALA A 31 4.92 -0.39 -9.21
CA ALA A 31 4.62 0.02 -10.59
C ALA A 31 5.86 -0.07 -11.49
N GLY A 32 7.02 0.35 -10.97
CA GLY A 32 8.31 0.23 -11.66
C GLY A 32 8.68 -1.21 -11.97
N HIS A 33 8.52 -2.14 -11.03
CA HIS A 33 8.78 -3.56 -11.24
C HIS A 33 7.85 -4.18 -12.29
N ILE A 34 6.57 -3.82 -12.28
CA ILE A 34 5.60 -4.27 -13.29
C ILE A 34 6.02 -3.76 -14.67
N SER A 35 6.33 -2.47 -14.77
CA SER A 35 6.80 -1.87 -16.03
C SER A 35 8.05 -2.57 -16.59
N ILE A 36 9.06 -2.80 -15.77
CA ILE A 36 10.29 -3.49 -16.17
C ILE A 36 9.99 -4.92 -16.60
N LYS A 37 9.22 -5.66 -15.81
CA LYS A 37 8.92 -7.07 -16.05
C LYS A 37 8.18 -7.31 -17.36
N TYR A 38 7.23 -6.44 -17.69
CA TYR A 38 6.36 -6.58 -18.85
C TYR A 38 6.73 -5.64 -20.03
N GLY A 39 7.79 -4.84 -19.88
CA GLY A 39 8.24 -3.91 -20.90
C GLY A 39 7.25 -2.78 -21.19
N LEU A 40 6.41 -2.42 -20.20
CA LEU A 40 5.39 -1.39 -20.37
C LEU A 40 6.03 0.00 -20.47
N LYS A 41 5.44 0.85 -21.33
CA LYS A 41 5.88 2.22 -21.58
C LYS A 41 4.76 3.19 -21.21
N GLY A 42 5.11 4.48 -21.06
CA GLY A 42 4.15 5.52 -20.74
C GLY A 42 4.16 5.93 -19.27
N PRO A 43 3.12 6.60 -18.78
CA PRO A 43 3.05 7.11 -17.40
C PRO A 43 3.19 5.99 -16.37
N ASN A 44 4.10 6.19 -15.41
CA ASN A 44 4.37 5.25 -14.33
C ASN A 44 4.62 6.03 -13.04
N TYR A 45 3.68 5.95 -12.10
CA TYR A 45 3.72 6.70 -10.84
C TYR A 45 2.76 6.11 -9.81
N SER A 46 2.92 6.49 -8.55
CA SER A 46 1.97 6.17 -7.48
C SER A 46 0.99 7.32 -7.26
N ALA A 47 -0.30 7.01 -7.21
CA ALA A 47 -1.31 7.91 -6.68
C ALA A 47 -1.32 7.83 -5.14
N VAL A 48 -1.34 8.98 -4.47
CA VAL A 48 -1.34 9.06 -3.01
C VAL A 48 -2.53 9.89 -2.54
N SER A 49 -3.50 9.22 -1.92
CA SER A 49 -4.70 9.82 -1.34
C SER A 49 -5.24 8.96 -0.17
N ALA A 50 -4.33 8.56 0.72
CA ALA A 50 -4.63 7.70 1.87
C ALA A 50 -5.42 6.44 1.44
N CYS A 51 -6.53 6.12 2.11
CA CYS A 51 -7.34 4.94 1.83
C CYS A 51 -7.93 4.92 0.40
N ALA A 52 -8.03 6.06 -0.28
CA ALA A 52 -8.55 6.19 -1.62
C ALA A 52 -7.48 6.06 -2.73
N SER A 53 -6.22 5.79 -2.39
CA SER A 53 -5.11 5.78 -3.34
C SER A 53 -5.34 4.82 -4.52
N ALA A 54 -5.77 3.59 -4.23
CA ALA A 54 -6.07 2.60 -5.27
C ALA A 54 -7.23 3.02 -6.18
N SER A 55 -8.31 3.59 -5.60
CA SER A 55 -9.44 4.11 -6.37
C SER A 55 -9.01 5.26 -7.28
N ASN A 56 -8.20 6.18 -6.78
CA ASN A 56 -7.66 7.29 -7.58
C ASN A 56 -6.70 6.81 -8.67
N ALA A 57 -5.91 5.76 -8.41
CA ALA A 57 -5.09 5.15 -9.44
C ALA A 57 -5.93 4.59 -10.60
N ILE A 58 -7.04 3.92 -10.29
CA ILE A 58 -7.98 3.40 -11.29
C ILE A 58 -8.64 4.55 -12.07
N ILE A 59 -9.09 5.60 -11.39
CA ILE A 59 -9.69 6.78 -12.02
C ILE A 59 -8.69 7.45 -12.97
N ASN A 60 -7.44 7.62 -12.54
CA ASN A 60 -6.40 8.21 -13.39
C ASN A 60 -6.16 7.36 -14.64
N ALA A 61 -6.00 6.05 -14.50
CA ALA A 61 -5.81 5.14 -15.61
C ALA A 61 -6.99 5.19 -16.59
N PHE A 62 -8.22 5.18 -16.09
CA PHE A 62 -9.44 5.37 -16.91
C PHE A 62 -9.40 6.68 -17.70
N ASN A 63 -9.03 7.79 -17.05
CA ASN A 63 -8.94 9.08 -17.71
C ASN A 63 -7.86 9.12 -18.79
N TYR A 64 -6.71 8.51 -18.59
CA TYR A 64 -5.68 8.41 -19.61
C TYR A 64 -6.14 7.68 -20.86
N ILE A 65 -6.88 6.57 -20.70
CA ILE A 65 -7.47 5.84 -21.81
C ILE A 65 -8.55 6.66 -22.49
N LYS A 66 -9.51 7.18 -21.72
CA LYS A 66 -10.62 7.99 -22.24
C LYS A 66 -10.19 9.23 -23.02
N LEU A 67 -9.06 9.83 -22.65
CA LEU A 67 -8.49 11.00 -23.31
C LEU A 67 -7.55 10.63 -24.48
N GLY A 68 -7.37 9.35 -24.79
CA GLY A 68 -6.52 8.87 -25.88
C GLY A 68 -5.01 8.99 -25.62
N PHE A 69 -4.60 9.12 -24.35
CA PHE A 69 -3.17 9.15 -24.00
C PHE A 69 -2.54 7.76 -23.84
N SER A 70 -3.37 6.73 -23.76
CA SER A 70 -2.92 5.33 -23.63
C SER A 70 -4.01 4.38 -24.08
N ASP A 71 -3.65 3.25 -24.67
CA ASP A 71 -4.57 2.20 -25.09
C ASP A 71 -4.92 1.24 -23.95
N ALA A 72 -4.00 1.05 -23.00
CA ALA A 72 -4.17 0.16 -21.87
C ALA A 72 -3.36 0.61 -20.64
N PHE A 73 -3.81 0.24 -19.45
CA PHE A 73 -3.13 0.48 -18.19
C PHE A 73 -3.17 -0.73 -17.28
N VAL A 74 -2.06 -0.96 -16.56
CA VAL A 74 -2.06 -1.77 -15.34
C VAL A 74 -2.22 -0.82 -14.16
N THR A 75 -3.25 -1.00 -13.35
CA THR A 75 -3.56 -0.13 -12.21
C THR A 75 -4.03 -0.95 -11.01
N GLY A 76 -4.00 -0.38 -9.83
CA GLY A 76 -4.40 -1.07 -8.61
C GLY A 76 -3.81 -0.45 -7.36
N GLY A 77 -3.66 -1.26 -6.32
CA GLY A 77 -3.05 -0.83 -5.07
C GLY A 77 -2.59 -2.00 -4.22
N SER A 78 -1.74 -1.68 -3.26
CA SER A 78 -1.23 -2.65 -2.28
C SER A 78 -1.03 -1.98 -0.93
N GLU A 79 -1.22 -2.75 0.14
CA GLU A 79 -1.00 -2.32 1.52
C GLU A 79 -0.34 -3.44 2.31
N ALA A 80 0.72 -3.12 3.06
CA ALA A 80 1.45 -4.03 3.94
C ALA A 80 1.89 -3.29 5.21
N CYS A 81 0.91 -2.85 6.00
CA CYS A 81 1.12 -1.99 7.16
C CYS A 81 0.90 -2.70 8.51
N VAL A 82 0.69 -4.01 8.53
CA VAL A 82 0.56 -4.79 9.79
C VAL A 82 1.95 -4.98 10.41
N ASN A 83 2.41 -3.94 11.08
CA ASN A 83 3.67 -3.89 11.80
C ASN A 83 3.54 -3.01 13.05
N GLU A 84 4.58 -2.96 13.89
CA GLU A 84 4.51 -2.24 15.16
C GLU A 84 4.19 -0.75 15.00
N LEU A 85 4.66 -0.09 13.94
CA LEU A 85 4.36 1.32 13.70
C LEU A 85 2.92 1.52 13.20
N GLY A 86 2.47 0.69 12.27
CA GLY A 86 1.09 0.74 11.75
C GLY A 86 0.07 0.48 12.86
N ILE A 87 0.24 -0.62 13.58
CA ILE A 87 -0.63 -0.98 14.71
C ILE A 87 -0.54 0.09 15.81
N GLY A 88 0.67 0.49 16.22
CA GLY A 88 0.88 1.47 17.27
C GLY A 88 0.28 2.84 16.92
N GLY A 89 0.40 3.29 15.68
CA GLY A 89 -0.15 4.55 15.20
C GLY A 89 -1.68 4.57 15.26
N PHE A 90 -2.34 3.55 14.70
CA PHE A 90 -3.80 3.47 14.74
C PHE A 90 -4.34 3.18 16.14
N ASN A 91 -3.60 2.42 16.96
CA ASN A 91 -3.97 2.19 18.36
C ASN A 91 -3.90 3.49 19.19
N ALA A 92 -2.91 4.34 18.96
CA ALA A 92 -2.80 5.65 19.62
C ALA A 92 -3.99 6.56 19.30
N MET A 93 -4.64 6.39 18.16
CA MET A 93 -5.87 7.08 17.77
C MET A 93 -7.13 6.39 18.29
N MET A 94 -7.01 5.27 19.02
CA MET A 94 -8.14 4.43 19.44
C MET A 94 -9.04 3.99 18.27
N ALA A 95 -8.44 3.73 17.12
CA ALA A 95 -9.16 3.41 15.89
C ALA A 95 -9.30 1.89 15.65
N LEU A 96 -8.50 1.08 16.33
CA LEU A 96 -8.52 -0.37 16.18
C LEU A 96 -9.51 -1.03 17.14
N SER A 97 -10.17 -2.10 16.69
CA SER A 97 -10.94 -2.98 17.54
C SER A 97 -10.04 -3.61 18.60
N THR A 98 -10.55 -3.68 19.83
CA THR A 98 -9.90 -4.34 20.96
C THR A 98 -10.48 -5.72 21.26
N ARG A 99 -11.34 -6.26 20.38
CA ARG A 99 -12.01 -7.55 20.54
C ARG A 99 -11.05 -8.74 20.29
N ASN A 100 -10.10 -8.92 21.24
CA ASN A 100 -9.11 -9.99 21.16
C ASN A 100 -9.60 -11.32 21.73
N ASP A 101 -10.70 -11.33 22.46
CA ASP A 101 -11.41 -12.51 22.98
C ASP A 101 -12.17 -13.27 21.87
N ASP A 102 -12.62 -12.55 20.82
CA ASP A 102 -13.27 -13.14 19.66
C ASP A 102 -12.82 -12.44 18.36
N PRO A 103 -11.57 -12.69 17.91
CA PRO A 103 -10.99 -11.98 16.78
C PRO A 103 -11.69 -12.24 15.45
N LYS A 104 -12.42 -13.37 15.32
CA LYS A 104 -13.16 -13.69 14.09
C LYS A 104 -14.35 -12.76 13.84
N THR A 105 -14.88 -12.16 14.89
CA THR A 105 -16.01 -11.20 14.83
C THR A 105 -15.57 -9.76 15.10
N ALA A 106 -14.29 -9.49 15.21
CA ALA A 106 -13.77 -8.14 15.46
C ALA A 106 -14.05 -7.19 14.30
N SER A 107 -13.83 -7.61 13.05
CA SER A 107 -14.19 -6.83 11.87
C SER A 107 -15.69 -7.00 11.57
N ARG A 108 -16.47 -5.97 11.83
CA ARG A 108 -17.93 -5.97 11.68
C ARG A 108 -18.45 -4.63 11.16
N PRO A 109 -18.20 -4.33 9.87
CA PRO A 109 -18.68 -3.10 9.25
C PRO A 109 -20.19 -2.93 9.39
N PHE A 110 -20.64 -1.70 9.63
CA PHE A 110 -22.05 -1.32 9.81
C PHE A 110 -22.74 -1.86 11.07
N ASP A 111 -22.08 -2.68 11.89
CA ASP A 111 -22.60 -3.12 13.18
C ASP A 111 -22.69 -1.93 14.16
N SER A 112 -23.78 -1.83 14.93
CA SER A 112 -23.96 -0.79 15.95
C SER A 112 -22.92 -0.88 17.06
N ASP A 113 -22.48 -2.08 17.39
CA ASP A 113 -21.58 -2.39 18.51
C ASP A 113 -20.11 -2.54 18.08
N ARG A 114 -19.78 -2.10 16.86
CA ARG A 114 -18.39 -2.08 16.39
C ARG A 114 -17.56 -1.13 17.25
N ASP A 115 -16.35 -1.54 17.57
CA ASP A 115 -15.41 -0.83 18.45
C ASP A 115 -14.14 -0.33 17.75
N GLY A 116 -14.08 -0.45 16.44
CA GLY A 116 -12.94 -0.07 15.63
C GLY A 116 -12.76 -0.99 14.42
N PHE A 117 -11.71 -0.78 13.65
CA PHE A 117 -11.40 -1.63 12.52
C PHE A 117 -10.26 -2.62 12.81
N VAL A 118 -10.12 -3.62 12.00
CA VAL A 118 -8.99 -4.56 12.02
C VAL A 118 -8.07 -4.21 10.87
N LEU A 119 -6.79 -3.97 11.18
CA LEU A 119 -5.79 -3.64 10.18
C LEU A 119 -5.53 -4.86 9.27
N GLY A 120 -5.63 -4.65 7.97
CA GLY A 120 -5.43 -5.69 6.97
C GLY A 120 -4.27 -5.39 6.04
N GLU A 121 -3.86 -6.40 5.30
CA GLU A 121 -2.89 -6.31 4.20
C GLU A 121 -3.46 -6.95 2.95
N GLY A 122 -3.03 -6.47 1.80
CA GLY A 122 -3.46 -7.03 0.53
C GLY A 122 -2.94 -6.28 -0.66
N ALA A 123 -3.15 -6.83 -1.84
CA ALA A 123 -2.86 -6.20 -3.10
C ALA A 123 -3.84 -6.65 -4.16
N GLY A 124 -4.15 -5.75 -5.08
CA GLY A 124 -4.96 -6.04 -6.26
C GLY A 124 -4.50 -5.21 -7.45
N ALA A 125 -4.52 -5.82 -8.63
CA ALA A 125 -4.20 -5.16 -9.88
C ALA A 125 -5.27 -5.47 -10.93
N LEU A 126 -5.54 -4.47 -11.75
CA LEU A 126 -6.44 -4.54 -12.90
C LEU A 126 -5.67 -4.17 -14.16
N VAL A 127 -5.98 -4.84 -15.25
CA VAL A 127 -5.64 -4.38 -16.60
C VAL A 127 -6.91 -3.77 -17.17
N ILE A 128 -6.85 -2.50 -17.53
CA ILE A 128 -7.95 -1.80 -18.17
C ILE A 128 -7.50 -1.32 -19.55
N GLU A 129 -8.38 -1.39 -20.54
CA GLU A 129 -8.10 -1.06 -21.93
C GLU A 129 -9.32 -0.44 -22.60
N GLU A 130 -9.12 0.17 -23.77
CA GLU A 130 -10.20 0.64 -24.61
C GLU A 130 -10.99 -0.57 -25.19
N LEU A 131 -12.33 -0.42 -25.28
CA LEU A 131 -13.22 -1.45 -25.85
C LEU A 131 -13.23 -1.40 -27.37
#